data_edf880a5e2c936d46eca6e4f265a4971
#
_entry.id   edf880a5e2c936d46eca6e4f265a4971
#
_cell.length_a   1.000
_cell.length_b   1.000
_cell.length_c   1.000
_cell.angle_alpha   90.00
_cell.angle_beta   90.00
_cell.angle_gamma   90.00
#
_symmetry.space_group_name_H-M   'P 1'
#
loop_
_entity.id
_entity.type
_entity.pdbx_description
1 polymer ?
#
loop_
_entity_poly.entity_id
_entity_poly.type
_entity_poly.pdbx_seq_one_letter_code
_entity_poly.pdbx_strand_id
1 'polypeptide(L)'
;MKTFDPTAHALSINRRSFLTQSAYGLGGLALAMMQNKARAAALVGGSGPTRPAHWNGALQAAHLPVKAKRVIFLCMAGGPSQFETFDWKPVLKDLHDKPFPESFTKGQQLAQLQGAVLKARGSFTAFQKYGKSGIEVSDLFPHIASLADELCVIRSMQTEQINHDTAHAFMNTGSIIKGRPSMGSWLTYGLGAETQDLPGFIVLTSAGKSGQQPISARQWSSGVLPSRFQGIQFQSRGDAVHYIGNPDGVCQSTQRQVVDEIARMNGFLGEQQKDPEIATRIAQYELAFKMQTSVPDLVNFKNEPKEMLDLYGVKEAGDGSYASNCLLARRLAERGVRMIQLYHRAWDHHGDLENGMKSGAQAVDQATAALIKDLKQRGMLDDTLILWGGEFGRTPMGQGTGRDHHILSFSVFMAGGGVKPGITHGATDELGYRAVQNVVNVHDLHATMLALMGIDHHRLSTKFQGLDVRLTGIAGEVIPGIMA
;
A
#
# COMPACT_ATOMS: atom_id res chain seq x y z
N MET A 1 -40.45 -37.96 -2.42
CA MET A 1 -39.96 -37.00 -1.39
C MET A 1 -38.95 -36.11 -2.02
N LYS A 2 -39.20 -34.81 -2.22
CA LYS A 2 -38.17 -33.86 -2.68
C LYS A 2 -37.22 -33.63 -1.50
N THR A 3 -35.95 -33.90 -1.70
CA THR A 3 -34.92 -33.63 -0.72
C THR A 3 -34.86 -32.12 -0.43
N PHE A 4 -34.90 -31.75 0.84
CA PHE A 4 -34.80 -30.37 1.28
C PHE A 4 -33.36 -29.89 1.01
N ASP A 5 -33.24 -28.85 0.17
CA ASP A 5 -31.96 -28.18 -0.08
C ASP A 5 -31.86 -26.92 0.81
N PRO A 6 -31.01 -26.95 1.84
CA PRO A 6 -30.86 -25.82 2.78
C PRO A 6 -30.33 -24.55 2.11
N THR A 7 -29.48 -24.71 1.06
CA THR A 7 -28.85 -23.58 0.36
C THR A 7 -29.84 -22.85 -0.52
N ALA A 8 -30.66 -23.60 -1.26
CA ALA A 8 -31.74 -23.05 -2.07
C ALA A 8 -32.81 -22.38 -1.20
N HIS A 9 -33.07 -22.95 -0.01
CA HIS A 9 -34.03 -22.38 0.96
C HIS A 9 -33.50 -21.06 1.56
N ALA A 10 -32.23 -21.01 1.98
CA ALA A 10 -31.59 -19.80 2.50
C ALA A 10 -31.53 -18.67 1.44
N LEU A 11 -31.22 -18.98 0.18
CA LEU A 11 -31.27 -18.03 -0.93
C LEU A 11 -32.67 -17.52 -1.22
N SER A 12 -33.71 -18.37 -1.08
CA SER A 12 -35.12 -17.97 -1.27
C SER A 12 -35.59 -17.05 -0.15
N ILE A 13 -35.19 -17.28 1.09
CA ILE A 13 -35.48 -16.42 2.24
C ILE A 13 -34.81 -15.05 2.06
N ASN A 14 -33.53 -15.03 1.69
CA ASN A 14 -32.78 -13.79 1.46
C ASN A 14 -33.41 -12.94 0.32
N ARG A 15 -33.79 -13.54 -0.79
CA ARG A 15 -34.47 -12.82 -1.88
C ARG A 15 -35.86 -12.29 -1.47
N ARG A 16 -36.65 -13.08 -0.76
CA ARG A 16 -37.99 -12.64 -0.25
C ARG A 16 -37.82 -11.56 0.81
N SER A 17 -36.92 -11.71 1.75
CA SER A 17 -36.65 -10.71 2.79
C SER A 17 -36.14 -9.41 2.19
N PHE A 18 -35.26 -9.46 1.18
CA PHE A 18 -34.76 -8.29 0.46
C PHE A 18 -35.91 -7.57 -0.28
N LEU A 19 -36.75 -8.29 -1.02
CA LEU A 19 -37.84 -7.70 -1.78
C LEU A 19 -38.96 -7.18 -0.88
N THR A 20 -39.31 -7.91 0.20
CA THR A 20 -40.36 -7.46 1.15
C THR A 20 -39.86 -6.32 2.03
N GLN A 21 -38.65 -6.36 2.56
CA GLN A 21 -38.13 -5.26 3.36
C GLN A 21 -37.85 -4.00 2.53
N SER A 22 -37.43 -4.12 1.28
CA SER A 22 -37.29 -2.98 0.36
C SER A 22 -38.66 -2.41 -0.05
N ALA A 23 -39.67 -3.24 -0.30
CA ALA A 23 -41.01 -2.80 -0.65
C ALA A 23 -41.76 -2.17 0.54
N TYR A 24 -41.63 -2.76 1.74
CA TYR A 24 -42.25 -2.20 2.95
C TYR A 24 -41.47 -0.99 3.50
N GLY A 25 -40.13 -0.95 3.37
CA GLY A 25 -39.33 0.17 3.82
C GLY A 25 -39.56 1.43 3.00
N LEU A 26 -39.40 1.35 1.69
CA LEU A 26 -39.54 2.52 0.80
C LEU A 26 -40.98 2.84 0.48
N GLY A 27 -41.84 1.84 0.22
CA GLY A 27 -43.25 2.04 -0.08
C GLY A 27 -44.06 2.49 1.14
N GLY A 28 -43.81 1.91 2.32
CA GLY A 28 -44.42 2.32 3.58
C GLY A 28 -44.01 3.73 4.01
N LEU A 29 -42.75 4.10 3.78
CA LEU A 29 -42.25 5.46 4.06
C LEU A 29 -42.87 6.48 3.09
N ALA A 30 -42.94 6.17 1.80
CA ALA A 30 -43.60 7.01 0.80
C ALA A 30 -45.08 7.20 1.11
N LEU A 31 -45.76 6.15 1.50
CA LEU A 31 -47.17 6.21 1.89
C LEU A 31 -47.39 7.01 3.19
N ALA A 32 -46.50 6.83 4.18
CA ALA A 32 -46.53 7.61 5.42
C ALA A 32 -46.24 9.10 5.19
N MET A 33 -45.33 9.42 4.24
CA MET A 33 -45.05 10.80 3.82
C MET A 33 -46.23 11.43 3.06
N MET A 34 -46.95 10.67 2.24
CA MET A 34 -48.14 11.16 1.53
C MET A 34 -49.34 11.38 2.46
N GLN A 35 -49.48 10.59 3.51
CA GLN A 35 -50.61 10.68 4.45
C GLN A 35 -50.43 11.68 5.59
N ASN A 36 -49.22 12.18 5.84
CA ASN A 36 -48.95 13.03 7.00
C ASN A 36 -48.09 14.25 6.66
N LYS A 37 -48.63 15.17 5.81
CA LYS A 37 -47.97 16.45 5.45
C LYS A 37 -47.49 17.27 6.67
N ALA A 38 -48.24 17.22 7.79
CA ALA A 38 -47.89 17.95 9.01
C ALA A 38 -46.70 17.31 9.77
N ARG A 39 -46.61 15.97 9.80
CA ARG A 39 -45.48 15.25 10.37
C ARG A 39 -44.21 15.29 9.44
N ALA A 40 -44.43 15.32 8.12
CA ALA A 40 -43.36 15.52 7.16
C ALA A 40 -42.72 16.90 7.34
N ALA A 41 -43.50 17.96 7.61
CA ALA A 41 -42.97 19.29 7.90
C ALA A 41 -42.16 19.35 9.21
N ALA A 42 -42.55 18.60 10.25
CA ALA A 42 -41.79 18.49 11.50
C ALA A 42 -40.53 17.63 11.37
N LEU A 43 -40.54 16.65 10.47
CA LEU A 43 -39.33 15.86 10.12
C LEU A 43 -38.36 16.61 9.18
N VAL A 44 -38.90 17.55 8.40
CA VAL A 44 -38.09 18.42 7.49
C VAL A 44 -37.54 19.64 8.22
N GLY A 45 -38.11 20.03 9.37
CA GLY A 45 -37.64 21.14 10.22
C GLY A 45 -36.48 20.78 11.15
N GLY A 46 -36.04 19.55 11.20
CA GLY A 46 -34.79 19.18 11.82
C GLY A 46 -33.61 19.73 10.99
N SER A 47 -32.59 20.27 11.66
CA SER A 47 -31.30 20.67 11.08
C SER A 47 -30.96 19.74 9.92
N GLY A 48 -30.68 20.30 8.72
CA GLY A 48 -30.39 19.52 7.52
C GLY A 48 -29.32 18.47 7.80
N PRO A 49 -29.16 17.44 6.94
CA PRO A 49 -28.30 16.32 7.22
C PRO A 49 -26.93 16.85 7.65
N THR A 50 -26.56 16.56 8.89
CA THR A 50 -25.21 16.88 9.39
C THR A 50 -24.26 16.08 8.52
N ARG A 51 -23.65 16.76 7.53
CA ARG A 51 -22.57 16.14 6.73
C ARG A 51 -21.51 15.69 7.72
N PRO A 52 -21.07 14.43 7.65
CA PRO A 52 -20.03 13.97 8.55
C PRO A 52 -18.84 14.88 8.40
N ALA A 53 -18.35 15.38 9.52
CA ALA A 53 -17.14 16.21 9.54
C ALA A 53 -16.00 15.44 8.88
N HIS A 54 -15.19 16.14 8.11
CA HIS A 54 -13.97 15.58 7.57
C HIS A 54 -13.13 15.03 8.73
N TRP A 55 -12.61 13.80 8.57
CA TRP A 55 -11.77 13.20 9.60
C TRP A 55 -10.37 13.80 9.54
N ASN A 56 -10.03 14.63 10.51
CA ASN A 56 -8.73 15.30 10.59
C ASN A 56 -7.66 14.48 11.33
N GLY A 57 -7.95 13.23 11.66
CA GLY A 57 -7.08 12.34 12.40
C GLY A 57 -7.49 12.17 13.87
N ALA A 58 -7.03 11.06 14.48
CA ALA A 58 -7.15 10.86 15.92
C ALA A 58 -6.20 11.77 16.72
N LEU A 59 -5.14 12.25 16.07
CA LEU A 59 -4.18 13.17 16.67
C LEU A 59 -4.67 14.60 16.52
N GLN A 60 -4.84 15.29 17.65
CA GLN A 60 -5.16 16.72 17.68
C GLN A 60 -3.97 17.59 17.25
N ALA A 61 -2.76 17.11 17.51
CA ALA A 61 -1.49 17.72 17.10
C ALA A 61 -0.45 16.64 16.85
N ALA A 62 0.51 16.91 15.98
CA ALA A 62 1.64 16.01 15.75
C ALA A 62 2.44 15.82 17.05
N HIS A 63 2.93 14.60 17.26
CA HIS A 63 3.75 14.26 18.43
C HIS A 63 5.21 14.69 18.25
N LEU A 64 5.68 14.68 16.99
CA LEU A 64 7.05 14.96 16.56
C LEU A 64 7.01 15.98 15.42
N PRO A 65 8.14 16.62 15.07
CA PRO A 65 8.22 17.47 13.89
C PRO A 65 7.82 16.69 12.62
N VAL A 66 6.85 17.23 11.90
CA VAL A 66 6.38 16.63 10.65
C VAL A 66 7.39 16.88 9.53
N LYS A 67 7.93 15.83 8.93
CA LYS A 67 8.83 15.88 7.78
C LYS A 67 8.10 15.46 6.51
N ALA A 68 7.26 14.42 6.57
CA ALA A 68 6.46 13.93 5.46
C ALA A 68 4.97 14.18 5.71
N LYS A 69 4.23 14.49 4.65
CA LYS A 69 2.77 14.62 4.66
C LYS A 69 2.11 13.37 4.09
N ARG A 70 2.80 12.65 3.20
CA ARG A 70 2.27 11.48 2.50
C ARG A 70 3.33 10.42 2.25
N VAL A 71 2.87 9.20 2.00
CA VAL A 71 3.74 8.04 1.72
C VAL A 71 3.31 7.41 0.40
N ILE A 72 4.28 7.11 -0.47
CA ILE A 72 4.11 6.28 -1.65
C ILE A 72 4.96 5.02 -1.46
N PHE A 73 4.32 3.87 -1.29
CA PHE A 73 5.00 2.59 -1.19
C PHE A 73 4.95 1.84 -2.52
N LEU A 74 6.10 1.70 -3.15
CA LEU A 74 6.32 0.95 -4.38
C LEU A 74 6.73 -0.48 -4.00
N CYS A 75 5.75 -1.38 -3.91
CA CYS A 75 5.94 -2.75 -3.45
C CYS A 75 6.27 -3.68 -4.62
N MET A 76 7.49 -4.18 -4.65
CA MET A 76 7.99 -5.16 -5.60
C MET A 76 7.68 -6.57 -5.08
N ALA A 77 6.43 -7.00 -5.30
CA ALA A 77 5.91 -8.22 -4.71
C ALA A 77 6.55 -9.48 -5.30
N GLY A 78 7.12 -10.28 -4.44
CA GLY A 78 7.86 -11.49 -4.76
C GLY A 78 9.29 -11.49 -4.25
N GLY A 79 9.73 -10.45 -3.55
CA GLY A 79 11.08 -10.37 -2.96
C GLY A 79 12.18 -10.20 -4.02
N PRO A 80 12.41 -8.97 -4.54
CA PRO A 80 13.49 -8.69 -5.49
C PRO A 80 14.84 -9.04 -4.86
N SER A 81 15.70 -9.68 -5.65
CA SER A 81 17.01 -10.09 -5.18
C SER A 81 17.90 -8.88 -4.90
N GLN A 82 18.35 -8.72 -3.66
CA GLN A 82 19.29 -7.67 -3.25
C GLN A 82 20.62 -7.78 -3.97
N PHE A 83 21.02 -9.00 -4.38
CA PHE A 83 22.28 -9.26 -5.08
C PHE A 83 22.30 -8.76 -6.52
N GLU A 84 21.15 -8.57 -7.11
CA GLU A 84 20.95 -8.03 -8.46
C GLU A 84 20.40 -6.60 -8.45
N THR A 85 20.30 -5.95 -7.25
CA THR A 85 19.79 -4.58 -7.11
C THR A 85 20.76 -3.64 -6.40
N PHE A 86 20.96 -3.77 -5.05
CA PHE A 86 21.65 -2.78 -4.24
C PHE A 86 22.73 -3.34 -3.31
N ASP A 87 22.88 -4.67 -3.18
CA ASP A 87 23.82 -5.29 -2.25
C ASP A 87 24.88 -6.11 -3.01
N TRP A 88 25.87 -5.43 -3.57
CA TRP A 88 26.94 -6.05 -4.32
C TRP A 88 27.84 -6.90 -3.44
N LYS A 89 28.06 -8.17 -3.85
CA LYS A 89 28.92 -9.15 -3.16
C LYS A 89 29.93 -9.77 -4.12
N PRO A 90 31.11 -9.14 -4.32
CA PRO A 90 32.11 -9.67 -5.25
C PRO A 90 32.58 -11.09 -4.87
N VAL A 91 32.68 -11.40 -3.57
CA VAL A 91 33.08 -12.72 -3.08
C VAL A 91 32.11 -13.81 -3.55
N LEU A 92 30.81 -13.53 -3.63
CA LEU A 92 29.84 -14.48 -4.17
C LEU A 92 30.08 -14.82 -5.64
N LYS A 93 30.62 -13.89 -6.43
CA LYS A 93 30.97 -14.13 -7.83
C LYS A 93 32.10 -15.15 -7.93
N ASP A 94 33.12 -15.04 -7.07
CA ASP A 94 34.28 -15.96 -7.02
C ASP A 94 33.89 -17.35 -6.49
N LEU A 95 32.83 -17.42 -5.68
CA LEU A 95 32.29 -18.66 -5.12
C LEU A 95 31.16 -19.27 -6.00
N HIS A 96 30.81 -18.67 -7.13
CA HIS A 96 29.70 -19.17 -7.97
C HIS A 96 29.84 -20.66 -8.25
N ASP A 97 28.74 -21.43 -8.04
CA ASP A 97 28.62 -22.89 -8.14
C ASP A 97 29.51 -23.72 -7.19
N LYS A 98 30.33 -23.08 -6.34
CA LYS A 98 31.08 -23.79 -5.29
C LYS A 98 30.17 -24.05 -4.08
N PRO A 99 30.52 -25.02 -3.21
CA PRO A 99 29.80 -25.27 -1.97
C PRO A 99 29.68 -24.00 -1.13
N PHE A 100 28.47 -23.70 -0.65
CA PHE A 100 28.26 -22.58 0.26
C PHE A 100 28.78 -22.93 1.65
N PRO A 101 29.48 -22.06 2.38
CA PRO A 101 30.08 -22.38 3.66
C PRO A 101 29.01 -22.74 4.71
N GLU A 102 29.14 -23.94 5.29
CA GLU A 102 28.19 -24.47 6.27
C GLU A 102 28.10 -23.60 7.54
N SER A 103 29.19 -22.87 7.88
CA SER A 103 29.22 -21.94 9.01
C SER A 103 28.14 -20.89 9.02
N PHE A 104 27.61 -20.50 7.85
CA PHE A 104 26.51 -19.52 7.73
C PHE A 104 25.13 -20.15 7.93
N THR A 105 24.95 -21.41 7.51
CA THR A 105 23.64 -22.05 7.41
C THR A 105 23.34 -23.07 8.48
N LYS A 106 24.34 -23.52 9.23
CA LYS A 106 24.18 -24.52 10.30
C LYS A 106 23.18 -24.08 11.34
N GLY A 107 22.10 -24.88 11.50
CA GLY A 107 21.03 -24.60 12.46
C GLY A 107 20.08 -23.48 12.03
N GLN A 108 20.18 -22.99 10.78
CA GLN A 108 19.26 -21.99 10.26
C GLN A 108 18.07 -22.64 9.53
N GLN A 109 16.95 -21.96 9.58
CA GLN A 109 15.79 -22.30 8.76
C GLN A 109 16.04 -21.83 7.32
N LEU A 110 15.95 -22.76 6.40
CA LEU A 110 15.99 -22.52 4.95
C LEU A 110 14.59 -22.80 4.37
N ALA A 111 14.11 -22.01 3.42
CA ALA A 111 12.79 -22.20 2.84
C ALA A 111 12.73 -23.52 2.02
N GLN A 112 12.85 -23.44 0.71
CA GLN A 112 12.80 -24.62 -0.14
C GLN A 112 14.16 -25.34 -0.29
N LEU A 113 15.24 -24.70 0.18
CA LEU A 113 16.60 -25.26 0.17
C LEU A 113 16.89 -26.18 1.38
N GLN A 114 15.93 -26.42 2.27
CA GLN A 114 16.10 -27.29 3.42
C GLN A 114 16.48 -28.72 2.97
N GLY A 115 17.64 -29.20 3.41
CA GLY A 115 18.14 -30.52 3.04
C GLY A 115 18.81 -30.61 1.66
N ALA A 116 18.91 -29.51 0.93
CA ALA A 116 19.58 -29.46 -0.36
C ALA A 116 21.13 -29.31 -0.19
N VAL A 117 21.88 -29.67 -1.25
CA VAL A 117 23.31 -29.33 -1.36
C VAL A 117 23.40 -27.84 -1.73
N LEU A 118 23.87 -27.03 -0.78
CA LEU A 118 23.94 -25.59 -0.96
C LEU A 118 25.14 -25.18 -1.78
N LYS A 119 24.90 -24.44 -2.87
CA LYS A 119 25.93 -23.82 -3.69
C LYS A 119 25.76 -22.32 -3.72
N ALA A 120 26.85 -21.58 -3.63
CA ALA A 120 26.85 -20.13 -3.78
C ALA A 120 26.39 -19.74 -5.19
N ARG A 121 25.61 -18.65 -5.28
CA ARG A 121 25.22 -18.06 -6.55
C ARG A 121 25.70 -16.63 -6.62
N GLY A 122 26.67 -16.35 -7.50
CA GLY A 122 27.14 -15.00 -7.80
C GLY A 122 26.08 -14.20 -8.54
N SER A 123 26.15 -12.87 -8.43
CA SER A 123 25.34 -12.00 -9.27
C SER A 123 25.74 -12.10 -10.73
N PHE A 124 24.76 -12.08 -11.63
CA PHE A 124 24.98 -12.00 -13.07
C PHE A 124 25.10 -10.56 -13.58
N THR A 125 24.83 -9.56 -12.71
CA THR A 125 24.86 -8.14 -13.05
C THR A 125 26.21 -7.51 -12.67
N ALA A 126 26.53 -6.39 -13.32
CA ALA A 126 27.62 -5.52 -12.91
C ALA A 126 27.08 -4.43 -11.96
N PHE A 127 27.96 -3.95 -11.09
CA PHE A 127 27.68 -2.84 -10.18
C PHE A 127 28.65 -1.70 -10.42
N GLN A 128 28.15 -0.49 -10.29
CA GLN A 128 28.94 0.74 -10.36
C GLN A 128 28.54 1.68 -9.23
N LYS A 129 29.43 2.60 -8.89
CA LYS A 129 29.17 3.70 -7.96
C LYS A 129 28.60 4.88 -8.72
N TYR A 130 27.49 5.40 -8.22
CA TYR A 130 26.77 6.50 -8.84
C TYR A 130 26.69 7.73 -7.94
N GLY A 131 26.52 8.88 -8.57
CA GLY A 131 26.40 10.17 -7.89
C GLY A 131 27.66 10.57 -7.12
N LYS A 132 27.54 11.65 -6.36
CA LYS A 132 28.59 12.09 -5.41
C LYS A 132 28.61 11.20 -4.18
N SER A 133 27.48 10.61 -3.84
CA SER A 133 27.28 9.67 -2.73
C SER A 133 28.07 8.36 -2.90
N GLY A 134 28.33 7.96 -4.14
CA GLY A 134 29.03 6.70 -4.44
C GLY A 134 28.21 5.46 -4.11
N ILE A 135 26.87 5.55 -4.10
CA ILE A 135 25.99 4.41 -3.87
C ILE A 135 26.17 3.41 -5.02
N GLU A 136 26.39 2.15 -4.65
CA GLU A 136 26.53 1.04 -5.61
C GLU A 136 25.15 0.56 -6.03
N VAL A 137 24.89 0.58 -7.34
CA VAL A 137 23.64 0.13 -7.95
C VAL A 137 23.98 -0.80 -9.12
N SER A 138 23.15 -1.81 -9.31
CA SER A 138 23.22 -2.75 -10.43
C SER A 138 22.95 -2.03 -11.77
N ASP A 139 23.60 -2.48 -12.83
CA ASP A 139 23.41 -2.02 -14.21
C ASP A 139 22.00 -2.29 -14.77
N LEU A 140 21.18 -3.07 -14.07
CA LEU A 140 19.77 -3.25 -14.39
C LEU A 140 18.92 -2.00 -14.11
N PHE A 141 19.38 -1.06 -13.29
CA PHE A 141 18.62 0.09 -12.81
C PHE A 141 19.28 1.45 -13.16
N PRO A 142 19.60 1.72 -14.44
CA PRO A 142 20.33 2.94 -14.83
C PRO A 142 19.59 4.23 -14.50
N HIS A 143 18.24 4.25 -14.58
CA HIS A 143 17.44 5.44 -14.27
C HIS A 143 17.41 5.72 -12.76
N ILE A 144 17.16 4.70 -11.93
CA ILE A 144 17.22 4.82 -10.47
C ILE A 144 18.63 5.19 -10.03
N ALA A 145 19.67 4.57 -10.61
CA ALA A 145 21.07 4.86 -10.33
C ALA A 145 21.42 6.33 -10.61
N SER A 146 20.81 6.95 -11.63
CA SER A 146 21.01 8.39 -11.91
C SER A 146 20.54 9.31 -10.77
N LEU A 147 19.80 8.78 -9.81
CA LEU A 147 19.28 9.48 -8.63
C LEU A 147 19.96 9.06 -7.34
N ALA A 148 21.13 8.43 -7.40
CA ALA A 148 21.83 7.92 -6.22
C ALA A 148 21.96 8.96 -5.09
N ASP A 149 22.19 10.23 -5.42
CA ASP A 149 22.31 11.31 -4.46
C ASP A 149 20.96 11.70 -3.77
N GLU A 150 19.82 11.18 -4.24
CA GLU A 150 18.48 11.37 -3.64
C GLU A 150 18.04 10.16 -2.81
N LEU A 151 18.76 9.04 -2.90
CA LEU A 151 18.32 7.79 -2.28
C LEU A 151 18.95 7.59 -0.90
N CYS A 152 18.18 7.00 0.00
CA CYS A 152 18.64 6.34 1.20
C CYS A 152 18.48 4.83 1.01
N VAL A 153 19.55 4.11 0.72
CA VAL A 153 19.53 2.66 0.52
C VAL A 153 19.76 1.97 1.85
N ILE A 154 18.84 1.13 2.30
CA ILE A 154 18.95 0.31 3.50
C ILE A 154 19.26 -1.11 3.05
N ARG A 155 20.48 -1.61 3.33
CA ARG A 155 20.94 -2.96 2.96
C ARG A 155 20.71 -4.00 4.05
N SER A 156 20.38 -3.55 5.24
CA SER A 156 20.33 -4.37 6.46
C SER A 156 18.92 -4.70 6.93
N MET A 157 17.94 -4.70 6.02
CA MET A 157 16.59 -5.11 6.36
C MET A 157 16.53 -6.56 6.76
N GLN A 158 15.71 -6.87 7.77
CA GLN A 158 15.33 -8.21 8.19
C GLN A 158 13.81 -8.33 8.35
N THR A 159 13.30 -9.54 8.17
CA THR A 159 11.89 -9.87 8.44
C THR A 159 11.80 -11.21 9.15
N GLU A 160 10.63 -11.51 9.72
CA GLU A 160 10.38 -12.75 10.45
C GLU A 160 9.68 -13.81 9.61
N GLN A 161 9.25 -13.45 8.40
CA GLN A 161 8.35 -14.28 7.61
C GLN A 161 8.98 -14.67 6.28
N ILE A 162 9.05 -15.99 6.02
CA ILE A 162 9.70 -16.57 4.84
C ILE A 162 8.70 -16.94 3.72
N ASN A 163 7.40 -16.84 4.00
CA ASN A 163 6.34 -17.16 3.05
C ASN A 163 5.65 -15.87 2.60
N HIS A 164 5.39 -15.71 1.31
CA HIS A 164 4.86 -14.46 0.73
C HIS A 164 3.61 -13.93 1.41
N ASP A 165 2.56 -14.77 1.67
CA ASP A 165 1.32 -14.28 2.28
C ASP A 165 1.56 -13.67 3.66
N THR A 166 2.30 -14.38 4.51
CA THR A 166 2.63 -13.91 5.86
C THR A 166 3.62 -12.77 5.84
N ALA A 167 4.60 -12.78 4.92
CA ALA A 167 5.59 -11.71 4.79
C ALA A 167 4.97 -10.40 4.29
N HIS A 168 4.07 -10.46 3.30
CA HIS A 168 3.29 -9.31 2.88
C HIS A 168 2.40 -8.78 4.01
N ALA A 169 1.74 -9.68 4.76
CA ALA A 169 0.95 -9.26 5.91
C ALA A 169 1.83 -8.55 6.94
N PHE A 170 3.00 -9.11 7.28
CA PHE A 170 3.94 -8.55 8.24
C PHE A 170 4.50 -7.19 7.78
N MET A 171 4.94 -7.08 6.52
CA MET A 171 5.41 -5.82 5.94
C MET A 171 4.35 -4.71 5.98
N ASN A 172 3.08 -5.05 5.85
CA ASN A 172 2.00 -4.07 5.80
C ASN A 172 1.37 -3.75 7.15
N THR A 173 1.37 -4.70 8.11
CA THR A 173 0.61 -4.57 9.37
C THR A 173 1.49 -4.69 10.62
N GLY A 174 2.78 -5.00 10.49
CA GLY A 174 3.65 -5.34 11.61
C GLY A 174 3.24 -6.63 12.33
N SER A 175 2.37 -7.46 11.73
CA SER A 175 1.85 -8.66 12.38
C SER A 175 1.39 -9.72 11.40
N ILE A 176 1.57 -10.98 11.76
CA ILE A 176 0.96 -12.12 11.05
C ILE A 176 -0.45 -12.43 11.53
N ILE A 177 -0.87 -11.82 12.63
CA ILE A 177 -2.20 -12.02 13.21
C ILE A 177 -3.23 -11.32 12.31
N LYS A 178 -4.26 -12.07 11.90
CA LYS A 178 -5.36 -11.50 11.10
C LYS A 178 -6.13 -10.43 11.90
N GLY A 179 -6.64 -9.41 11.20
CA GLY A 179 -7.39 -8.33 11.82
C GLY A 179 -6.53 -7.17 12.35
N ARG A 180 -5.22 -7.19 12.14
CA ARG A 180 -4.37 -6.03 12.45
C ARG A 180 -4.48 -4.98 11.33
N PRO A 181 -4.59 -3.68 11.68
CA PRO A 181 -4.66 -2.62 10.68
C PRO A 181 -3.35 -2.48 9.93
N SER A 182 -3.44 -2.16 8.64
CA SER A 182 -2.28 -1.87 7.81
C SER A 182 -1.66 -0.50 8.13
N MET A 183 -0.39 -0.30 7.74
CA MET A 183 0.31 0.97 7.93
C MET A 183 -0.47 2.17 7.34
N GLY A 184 -1.08 2.00 6.15
CA GLY A 184 -1.92 3.04 5.54
C GLY A 184 -3.18 3.34 6.34
N SER A 185 -3.79 2.32 6.95
CA SER A 185 -4.92 2.49 7.87
C SER A 185 -4.54 3.23 9.14
N TRP A 186 -3.35 2.94 9.70
CA TRP A 186 -2.83 3.68 10.85
C TRP A 186 -2.53 5.15 10.52
N LEU A 187 -1.93 5.43 9.36
CA LEU A 187 -1.65 6.80 8.91
C LEU A 187 -2.94 7.60 8.75
N THR A 188 -3.95 7.04 8.08
CA THR A 188 -5.23 7.72 7.88
C THR A 188 -6.06 7.84 9.16
N TYR A 189 -5.95 6.86 10.07
CA TYR A 189 -6.54 6.96 11.40
C TYR A 189 -5.89 8.08 12.22
N GLY A 190 -4.56 8.11 12.27
CA GLY A 190 -3.81 9.08 13.07
C GLY A 190 -3.91 10.51 12.54
N LEU A 191 -3.74 10.71 11.25
CA LEU A 191 -3.55 12.01 10.63
C LEU A 191 -4.71 12.47 9.74
N GLY A 192 -5.68 11.59 9.44
CA GLY A 192 -6.69 11.88 8.42
C GLY A 192 -6.10 11.92 7.01
N ALA A 193 -6.80 12.56 6.09
CA ALA A 193 -6.36 12.83 4.72
C ALA A 193 -6.48 14.33 4.43
N GLU A 194 -5.64 14.85 3.53
CA GLU A 194 -5.75 16.24 3.06
C GLU A 194 -6.83 16.37 1.97
N THR A 195 -7.11 15.27 1.27
CA THR A 195 -8.18 15.21 0.26
C THR A 195 -9.56 15.17 0.91
N GLN A 196 -10.55 15.77 0.23
CA GLN A 196 -11.96 15.75 0.67
C GLN A 196 -12.88 14.96 -0.26
N ASP A 197 -12.38 14.53 -1.41
CA ASP A 197 -13.12 13.90 -2.50
C ASP A 197 -12.50 12.58 -2.99
N LEU A 198 -11.41 12.15 -2.35
CA LEU A 198 -10.76 10.87 -2.58
C LEU A 198 -10.52 10.14 -1.25
N PRO A 199 -10.36 8.79 -1.27
CA PRO A 199 -9.91 8.05 -0.10
C PRO A 199 -8.52 8.51 0.35
N GLY A 200 -8.29 8.58 1.66
CA GLY A 200 -6.97 8.91 2.21
C GLY A 200 -5.92 7.82 2.01
N PHE A 201 -6.35 6.58 1.70
CA PHE A 201 -5.50 5.45 1.40
C PHE A 201 -5.97 4.74 0.11
N ILE A 202 -5.13 4.77 -0.93
CA ILE A 202 -5.42 4.17 -2.23
C ILE A 202 -4.37 3.12 -2.56
N VAL A 203 -4.84 2.00 -3.12
CA VAL A 203 -4.02 0.86 -3.53
C VAL A 203 -4.12 0.68 -5.04
N LEU A 204 -2.98 0.57 -5.69
CA LEU A 204 -2.83 0.32 -7.11
C LEU A 204 -2.16 -1.04 -7.32
N THR A 205 -2.54 -1.75 -8.37
CA THR A 205 -1.88 -3.00 -8.75
C THR A 205 -1.54 -2.93 -10.22
N SER A 206 -0.25 -2.91 -10.56
CA SER A 206 0.13 -2.85 -11.97
C SER A 206 -0.25 -4.13 -12.71
N ALA A 207 -0.75 -3.96 -13.93
CA ALA A 207 -0.87 -5.05 -14.88
C ALA A 207 0.53 -5.50 -15.29
N GLY A 208 0.80 -6.78 -15.18
CA GLY A 208 2.09 -7.39 -15.52
C GLY A 208 1.90 -8.87 -15.81
N LYS A 209 3.00 -9.56 -16.13
CA LYS A 209 2.98 -11.02 -16.17
C LYS A 209 2.37 -11.51 -14.87
N SER A 210 1.42 -12.40 -14.96
CA SER A 210 0.66 -12.98 -13.84
C SER A 210 1.58 -13.79 -12.92
N GLY A 211 2.39 -13.11 -12.15
CA GLY A 211 3.03 -13.71 -10.98
C GLY A 211 1.96 -13.93 -9.93
N GLN A 212 1.90 -15.12 -9.39
CA GLN A 212 0.88 -15.55 -8.43
C GLN A 212 1.18 -15.04 -7.01
N GLN A 213 1.64 -13.79 -6.87
CA GLN A 213 1.88 -13.26 -5.54
C GLN A 213 0.57 -13.09 -4.78
N PRO A 214 0.49 -13.47 -3.50
CA PRO A 214 -0.73 -13.44 -2.69
C PRO A 214 -1.08 -12.02 -2.24
N ILE A 215 -1.33 -11.13 -3.21
CA ILE A 215 -1.75 -9.76 -2.95
C ILE A 215 -3.27 -9.76 -2.76
N SER A 216 -3.72 -9.34 -1.59
CA SER A 216 -5.12 -9.37 -1.19
C SER A 216 -5.49 -8.18 -0.31
N ALA A 217 -6.78 -7.94 -0.13
CA ALA A 217 -7.31 -6.87 0.71
C ALA A 217 -6.83 -6.90 2.17
N ARG A 218 -6.30 -8.04 2.64
CA ARG A 218 -5.69 -8.16 3.97
C ARG A 218 -4.54 -7.16 4.17
N GLN A 219 -3.77 -6.88 3.10
CA GLN A 219 -2.57 -6.04 3.15
C GLN A 219 -2.90 -4.55 3.28
N TRP A 220 -4.14 -4.14 3.00
CA TRP A 220 -4.62 -2.76 3.17
C TRP A 220 -5.90 -2.67 4.00
N SER A 221 -6.14 -3.68 4.83
CA SER A 221 -7.30 -3.74 5.70
C SER A 221 -7.20 -2.75 6.86
N SER A 222 -8.36 -2.20 7.25
CA SER A 222 -8.50 -1.41 8.49
C SER A 222 -8.40 -2.26 9.75
N GLY A 223 -8.53 -3.60 9.64
CA GLY A 223 -8.50 -4.49 10.78
C GLY A 223 -9.48 -4.09 11.88
N VAL A 224 -8.96 -3.86 13.09
CA VAL A 224 -9.75 -3.43 14.26
C VAL A 224 -10.12 -1.94 14.25
N LEU A 225 -9.56 -1.15 13.33
CA LEU A 225 -9.99 0.24 13.13
C LEU A 225 -11.29 0.31 12.33
N PRO A 226 -12.07 1.39 12.46
CA PRO A 226 -13.26 1.59 11.63
C PRO A 226 -13.00 1.43 10.13
N SER A 227 -13.97 0.90 9.41
CA SER A 227 -13.82 0.54 7.99
C SER A 227 -13.50 1.72 7.06
N ARG A 228 -13.76 2.96 7.49
CA ARG A 228 -13.38 4.19 6.76
C ARG A 228 -11.88 4.33 6.50
N PHE A 229 -11.03 3.66 7.28
CA PHE A 229 -9.57 3.73 7.17
C PHE A 229 -8.99 2.62 6.30
N GLN A 230 -9.83 1.74 5.76
CA GLN A 230 -9.40 0.71 4.83
C GLN A 230 -8.90 1.31 3.53
N GLY A 231 -7.82 0.74 2.99
CA GLY A 231 -7.34 1.10 1.66
C GLY A 231 -8.36 0.72 0.58
N ILE A 232 -8.56 1.62 -0.36
CA ILE A 232 -9.44 1.41 -1.51
C ILE A 232 -8.60 1.06 -2.72
N GLN A 233 -8.80 -0.13 -3.27
CA GLN A 233 -8.12 -0.56 -4.48
C GLN A 233 -8.76 0.10 -5.70
N PHE A 234 -7.96 0.83 -6.47
CA PHE A 234 -8.33 1.31 -7.79
C PHE A 234 -7.93 0.28 -8.84
N GLN A 235 -8.82 0.05 -9.79
CA GLN A 235 -8.51 -0.78 -10.96
C GLN A 235 -7.53 -0.05 -11.86
N SER A 236 -6.50 -0.75 -12.31
CA SER A 236 -5.48 -0.17 -13.18
C SER A 236 -5.88 -0.13 -14.66
N ARG A 237 -7.00 -0.77 -15.02
CA ARG A 237 -7.58 -0.78 -16.36
C ARG A 237 -9.08 -0.61 -16.29
N GLY A 238 -9.65 0.04 -17.30
CA GLY A 238 -11.07 0.34 -17.33
C GLY A 238 -11.47 1.37 -16.27
N ASP A 239 -12.65 1.21 -15.71
CA ASP A 239 -13.13 2.09 -14.64
C ASP A 239 -12.28 1.89 -13.38
N ALA A 240 -11.61 2.94 -12.93
CA ALA A 240 -10.76 2.88 -11.73
C ALA A 240 -11.50 2.44 -10.48
N VAL A 241 -12.80 2.74 -10.40
CA VAL A 241 -13.70 2.28 -9.34
C VAL A 241 -14.96 1.75 -10.01
N HIS A 242 -15.30 0.48 -9.74
CA HIS A 242 -16.49 -0.14 -10.30
C HIS A 242 -17.76 0.59 -9.85
N TYR A 243 -18.71 0.73 -10.77
CA TYR A 243 -20.02 1.35 -10.53
C TYR A 243 -19.96 2.78 -9.97
N ILE A 244 -18.90 3.52 -10.31
CA ILE A 244 -18.75 4.89 -9.84
C ILE A 244 -19.75 5.85 -10.51
N GLY A 245 -20.16 5.57 -11.76
CA GLY A 245 -21.15 6.34 -12.49
C GLY A 245 -22.56 6.15 -11.95
N ASN A 246 -23.43 7.11 -12.18
CA ASN A 246 -24.84 6.95 -11.88
C ASN A 246 -25.46 5.88 -12.78
N PRO A 247 -26.48 5.14 -12.30
CA PRO A 247 -27.29 4.28 -13.16
C PRO A 247 -27.96 5.09 -14.29
N ASP A 248 -28.29 4.41 -15.39
CA ASP A 248 -28.99 5.03 -16.51
C ASP A 248 -30.31 5.69 -16.04
N GLY A 249 -30.54 6.92 -16.49
CA GLY A 249 -31.69 7.71 -16.13
C GLY A 249 -31.58 8.45 -14.78
N VAL A 250 -30.50 8.26 -14.00
CA VAL A 250 -30.27 8.98 -12.75
C VAL A 250 -29.30 10.12 -12.96
N CYS A 251 -29.77 11.37 -12.88
CA CYS A 251 -28.89 12.53 -12.94
C CYS A 251 -28.19 12.78 -11.59
N GLN A 252 -27.13 13.60 -11.61
CA GLN A 252 -26.31 13.89 -10.42
C GLN A 252 -27.15 14.53 -9.29
N SER A 253 -28.10 15.40 -9.61
CA SER A 253 -28.99 16.01 -8.59
C SER A 253 -29.91 14.99 -7.92
N THR A 254 -30.44 14.03 -8.67
CA THR A 254 -31.23 12.92 -8.11
C THR A 254 -30.35 12.04 -7.22
N GLN A 255 -29.13 11.70 -7.66
CA GLN A 255 -28.19 10.93 -6.87
C GLN A 255 -27.81 11.66 -5.58
N ARG A 256 -27.62 12.99 -5.63
CA ARG A 256 -27.38 13.81 -4.42
C ARG A 256 -28.52 13.67 -3.42
N GLN A 257 -29.78 13.77 -3.90
CA GLN A 257 -30.94 13.61 -3.03
C GLN A 257 -31.00 12.22 -2.38
N VAL A 258 -30.67 11.17 -3.13
CA VAL A 258 -30.62 9.80 -2.60
C VAL A 258 -29.58 9.69 -1.47
N VAL A 259 -28.37 10.24 -1.69
CA VAL A 259 -27.30 10.21 -0.68
C VAL A 259 -27.70 11.03 0.56
N ASP A 260 -28.32 12.19 0.39
CA ASP A 260 -28.82 13.02 1.50
C ASP A 260 -29.90 12.30 2.32
N GLU A 261 -30.84 11.60 1.66
CA GLU A 261 -31.87 10.81 2.34
C GLU A 261 -31.28 9.61 3.09
N ILE A 262 -30.34 8.89 2.48
CA ILE A 262 -29.61 7.80 3.16
C ILE A 262 -28.87 8.34 4.39
N ALA A 263 -28.20 9.48 4.29
CA ALA A 263 -27.51 10.11 5.41
C ALA A 263 -28.48 10.47 6.54
N ARG A 264 -29.64 11.04 6.21
CA ARG A 264 -30.68 11.40 7.18
C ARG A 264 -31.23 10.16 7.90
N MET A 265 -31.58 9.10 7.15
CA MET A 265 -32.06 7.84 7.73
C MET A 265 -31.05 7.19 8.66
N ASN A 266 -29.80 7.12 8.21
CA ASN A 266 -28.70 6.56 9.02
C ASN A 266 -28.39 7.44 10.24
N GLY A 267 -28.50 8.77 10.13
CA GLY A 267 -28.35 9.69 11.28
C GLY A 267 -29.37 9.40 12.37
N PHE A 268 -30.64 9.20 11.99
CA PHE A 268 -31.69 8.83 12.93
C PHE A 268 -31.42 7.47 13.61
N LEU A 269 -30.96 6.47 12.84
CA LEU A 269 -30.55 5.17 13.42
C LEU A 269 -29.33 5.30 14.34
N GLY A 270 -28.38 6.16 13.99
CA GLY A 270 -27.18 6.43 14.77
C GLY A 270 -27.48 7.02 16.15
N GLU A 271 -28.45 7.94 16.22
CA GLU A 271 -28.92 8.51 17.50
C GLU A 271 -29.54 7.44 18.41
N GLN A 272 -30.24 6.48 17.84
CA GLN A 272 -30.88 5.40 18.60
C GLN A 272 -29.89 4.30 19.03
N GLN A 273 -29.02 3.86 18.11
CA GLN A 273 -28.15 2.70 18.32
C GLN A 273 -26.79 3.06 18.89
N LYS A 274 -26.34 4.31 18.75
CA LYS A 274 -25.01 4.81 19.15
C LYS A 274 -23.85 3.98 18.57
N ASP A 275 -24.05 3.38 17.39
CA ASP A 275 -23.05 2.59 16.68
C ASP A 275 -22.16 3.52 15.84
N PRO A 276 -20.84 3.62 16.10
CA PRO A 276 -19.93 4.47 15.35
C PRO A 276 -19.79 4.06 13.87
N GLU A 277 -20.08 2.82 13.51
CA GLU A 277 -20.06 2.37 12.10
C GLU A 277 -21.17 3.03 11.25
N ILE A 278 -22.26 3.50 11.85
CA ILE A 278 -23.30 4.25 11.13
C ILE A 278 -22.74 5.57 10.60
N ALA A 279 -22.00 6.32 11.42
CA ALA A 279 -21.33 7.54 11.00
C ALA A 279 -20.28 7.26 9.90
N THR A 280 -19.57 6.14 10.00
CA THR A 280 -18.64 5.67 8.99
C THR A 280 -19.32 5.41 7.65
N ARG A 281 -20.48 4.74 7.64
CA ARG A 281 -21.26 4.49 6.42
C ARG A 281 -21.77 5.77 5.76
N ILE A 282 -22.25 6.74 6.54
CA ILE A 282 -22.67 8.05 6.03
C ILE A 282 -21.48 8.71 5.31
N ALA A 283 -20.30 8.73 5.95
CA ALA A 283 -19.09 9.28 5.36
C ALA A 283 -18.66 8.57 4.06
N GLN A 284 -18.81 7.25 4.00
CA GLN A 284 -18.48 6.44 2.82
C GLN A 284 -19.43 6.76 1.64
N TYR A 285 -20.74 6.90 1.87
CA TYR A 285 -21.68 7.31 0.82
C TYR A 285 -21.39 8.71 0.29
N GLU A 286 -21.08 9.64 1.16
CA GLU A 286 -20.70 11.00 0.79
C GLU A 286 -19.39 11.01 -0.04
N LEU A 287 -18.40 10.25 0.38
CA LEU A 287 -17.15 10.10 -0.35
C LEU A 287 -17.38 9.46 -1.73
N ALA A 288 -18.15 8.38 -1.80
CA ALA A 288 -18.48 7.72 -3.07
C ALA A 288 -19.17 8.68 -4.06
N PHE A 289 -20.09 9.53 -3.57
CA PHE A 289 -20.70 10.55 -4.41
C PHE A 289 -19.69 11.58 -4.93
N LYS A 290 -18.78 12.06 -4.09
CA LYS A 290 -17.72 12.99 -4.52
C LYS A 290 -16.78 12.36 -5.54
N MET A 291 -16.44 11.08 -5.34
CA MET A 291 -15.59 10.31 -6.26
C MET A 291 -16.18 10.19 -7.67
N GLN A 292 -17.49 10.30 -7.85
CA GLN A 292 -18.12 10.27 -9.18
C GLN A 292 -17.59 11.35 -10.13
N THR A 293 -17.13 12.47 -9.56
CA THR A 293 -16.53 13.57 -10.36
C THR A 293 -15.01 13.53 -10.31
N SER A 294 -14.42 13.31 -9.13
CA SER A 294 -12.98 13.41 -8.92
C SER A 294 -12.20 12.26 -9.56
N VAL A 295 -12.75 11.03 -9.57
CA VAL A 295 -12.03 9.86 -10.11
C VAL A 295 -11.91 9.90 -11.65
N PRO A 296 -12.97 10.19 -12.43
CA PRO A 296 -12.81 10.32 -13.89
C PRO A 296 -11.78 11.37 -14.30
N ASP A 297 -11.75 12.51 -13.60
CA ASP A 297 -10.74 13.54 -13.84
C ASP A 297 -9.33 13.07 -13.45
N LEU A 298 -9.19 12.40 -12.31
CA LEU A 298 -7.92 11.87 -11.84
C LEU A 298 -7.27 10.91 -12.83
N VAL A 299 -8.04 9.98 -13.42
CA VAL A 299 -7.52 8.95 -14.33
C VAL A 299 -7.45 9.39 -15.80
N ASN A 300 -7.92 10.60 -16.10
CA ASN A 300 -7.85 11.16 -17.43
C ASN A 300 -6.45 11.75 -17.70
N PHE A 301 -5.61 11.00 -18.40
CA PHE A 301 -4.25 11.43 -18.76
C PHE A 301 -4.19 12.24 -20.07
N LYS A 302 -5.32 12.55 -20.71
CA LYS A 302 -5.34 13.33 -21.98
C LYS A 302 -4.73 14.72 -21.83
N ASN A 303 -4.78 15.27 -20.62
CA ASN A 303 -4.24 16.60 -20.32
C ASN A 303 -2.77 16.55 -19.82
N GLU A 304 -2.17 15.37 -19.67
CA GLU A 304 -0.75 15.29 -19.31
C GLU A 304 0.10 15.65 -20.54
N PRO A 305 1.11 16.52 -20.36
CA PRO A 305 2.06 16.83 -21.42
C PRO A 305 2.75 15.57 -21.96
N LYS A 306 3.02 15.54 -23.26
CA LYS A 306 3.70 14.39 -23.89
C LYS A 306 5.06 14.12 -23.23
N GLU A 307 5.79 15.17 -22.90
CA GLU A 307 7.09 15.10 -22.22
C GLU A 307 6.98 14.37 -20.86
N MET A 308 5.85 14.53 -20.17
CA MET A 308 5.59 13.86 -18.91
C MET A 308 5.28 12.38 -19.13
N LEU A 309 4.48 12.04 -20.13
CA LEU A 309 4.21 10.65 -20.49
C LEU A 309 5.51 9.94 -20.92
N ASP A 310 6.36 10.60 -21.71
CA ASP A 310 7.65 10.09 -22.14
C ASP A 310 8.62 9.93 -20.96
N LEU A 311 8.64 10.87 -20.01
CA LEU A 311 9.46 10.81 -18.80
C LEU A 311 9.16 9.52 -17.99
N TYR A 312 7.87 9.22 -17.77
CA TYR A 312 7.44 8.02 -17.06
C TYR A 312 7.55 6.74 -17.91
N GLY A 313 7.69 6.86 -19.23
CA GLY A 313 7.64 5.72 -20.14
C GLY A 313 6.24 5.17 -20.36
N VAL A 314 5.21 6.01 -20.21
CA VAL A 314 3.81 5.64 -20.45
C VAL A 314 3.57 5.56 -21.95
N LYS A 315 3.28 4.36 -22.44
CA LYS A 315 3.02 4.12 -23.87
C LYS A 315 1.57 4.38 -24.24
N GLU A 316 0.67 3.97 -23.40
CA GLU A 316 -0.77 4.13 -23.55
C GLU A 316 -1.37 4.53 -22.20
N ALA A 317 -2.14 5.60 -22.20
CA ALA A 317 -2.77 6.11 -20.98
C ALA A 317 -3.79 5.10 -20.44
N GLY A 318 -3.65 4.73 -19.15
CA GLY A 318 -4.58 3.79 -18.51
C GLY A 318 -4.39 2.32 -18.90
N ASP A 319 -3.23 1.95 -19.48
CA ASP A 319 -2.88 0.58 -19.84
C ASP A 319 -2.66 -0.33 -18.62
N GLY A 320 -2.69 0.23 -17.43
CA GLY A 320 -2.46 -0.47 -16.18
C GLY A 320 -1.00 -0.85 -15.94
N SER A 321 -0.05 -0.38 -16.75
CA SER A 321 1.37 -0.60 -16.56
C SER A 321 1.86 0.02 -15.25
N TYR A 322 3.03 -0.40 -14.80
CA TYR A 322 3.68 0.22 -13.65
C TYR A 322 3.95 1.71 -13.88
N ALA A 323 4.31 2.08 -15.11
CA ALA A 323 4.53 3.45 -15.53
C ALA A 323 3.27 4.33 -15.39
N SER A 324 2.13 3.86 -15.93
CA SER A 324 0.84 4.55 -15.76
C SER A 324 0.43 4.68 -14.31
N ASN A 325 0.68 3.66 -13.49
CA ASN A 325 0.37 3.69 -12.05
C ASN A 325 1.31 4.61 -11.26
N CYS A 326 2.59 4.75 -11.62
CA CYS A 326 3.48 5.73 -11.03
C CYS A 326 3.02 7.17 -11.34
N LEU A 327 2.61 7.43 -12.58
CA LEU A 327 2.02 8.73 -12.95
C LEU A 327 0.72 8.98 -12.18
N LEU A 328 -0.14 7.97 -12.03
CA LEU A 328 -1.36 8.07 -11.23
C LEU A 328 -1.03 8.32 -9.74
N ALA A 329 0.01 7.68 -9.19
CA ALA A 329 0.45 7.90 -7.81
C ALA A 329 0.89 9.36 -7.58
N ARG A 330 1.59 9.99 -8.54
CA ARG A 330 1.90 11.43 -8.48
C ARG A 330 0.63 12.27 -8.44
N ARG A 331 -0.34 12.00 -9.34
CA ARG A 331 -1.61 12.74 -9.38
C ARG A 331 -2.45 12.57 -8.11
N LEU A 332 -2.41 11.39 -7.51
CA LEU A 332 -3.03 11.12 -6.20
C LEU A 332 -2.35 11.92 -5.08
N ALA A 333 -1.01 11.97 -5.11
CA ALA A 333 -0.22 12.76 -4.15
C ALA A 333 -0.54 14.25 -4.24
N GLU A 334 -0.68 14.81 -5.46
CA GLU A 334 -1.09 16.21 -5.70
C GLU A 334 -2.47 16.52 -5.12
N ARG A 335 -3.38 15.52 -5.11
CA ARG A 335 -4.74 15.67 -4.56
C ARG A 335 -4.85 15.36 -3.06
N GLY A 336 -3.71 15.22 -2.36
CA GLY A 336 -3.67 15.07 -0.90
C GLY A 336 -4.02 13.66 -0.41
N VAL A 337 -3.87 12.63 -1.23
CA VAL A 337 -3.97 11.24 -0.77
C VAL A 337 -2.78 10.95 0.16
N ARG A 338 -3.07 10.51 1.40
CA ARG A 338 -2.06 10.33 2.45
C ARG A 338 -1.18 9.11 2.25
N MET A 339 -1.79 7.98 1.85
CA MET A 339 -1.09 6.73 1.59
C MET A 339 -1.44 6.22 0.20
N ILE A 340 -0.42 5.99 -0.61
CA ILE A 340 -0.54 5.40 -1.95
C ILE A 340 0.34 4.16 -1.95
N GLN A 341 -0.24 3.01 -2.26
CA GLN A 341 0.48 1.75 -2.31
C GLN A 341 0.35 1.15 -3.70
N LEU A 342 1.49 0.94 -4.36
CA LEU A 342 1.55 0.38 -5.71
C LEU A 342 2.23 -0.99 -5.67
N TYR A 343 1.49 -2.04 -5.97
CA TYR A 343 2.03 -3.38 -6.12
C TYR A 343 2.44 -3.66 -7.57
N HIS A 344 3.70 -4.07 -7.74
CA HIS A 344 4.22 -4.68 -8.97
C HIS A 344 4.60 -6.12 -8.70
N ARG A 345 3.97 -7.07 -9.40
CA ARG A 345 4.18 -8.51 -9.22
C ARG A 345 5.38 -9.02 -10.03
N ALA A 346 5.65 -10.32 -9.91
CA ALA A 346 6.63 -11.08 -10.69
C ALA A 346 8.09 -10.86 -10.28
N TRP A 347 8.35 -10.76 -8.96
CA TRP A 347 9.71 -10.73 -8.42
C TRP A 347 10.14 -12.03 -7.73
N ASP A 348 9.30 -13.06 -7.79
CA ASP A 348 9.55 -14.38 -7.19
C ASP A 348 10.31 -15.30 -8.15
N HIS A 349 11.65 -15.18 -8.17
CA HIS A 349 12.49 -15.87 -9.13
C HIS A 349 13.21 -17.09 -8.52
N HIS A 350 12.46 -18.19 -8.33
CA HIS A 350 13.02 -19.50 -8.00
C HIS A 350 13.73 -20.16 -9.19
N GLY A 351 13.40 -19.75 -10.40
CA GLY A 351 14.03 -20.11 -11.66
C GLY A 351 14.09 -18.92 -12.58
N ASP A 352 14.88 -19.00 -13.63
CA ASP A 352 15.03 -17.97 -14.68
C ASP A 352 15.28 -16.55 -14.10
N LEU A 353 16.13 -16.48 -13.06
CA LEU A 353 16.42 -15.23 -12.33
C LEU A 353 16.87 -14.11 -13.28
N GLU A 354 17.73 -14.44 -14.25
CA GLU A 354 18.30 -13.44 -15.14
C GLU A 354 17.25 -12.73 -15.99
N ASN A 355 16.41 -13.50 -16.72
CA ASN A 355 15.36 -12.91 -17.54
C ASN A 355 14.27 -12.26 -16.69
N GLY A 356 13.95 -12.87 -15.54
CA GLY A 356 12.98 -12.32 -14.59
C GLY A 356 13.42 -10.97 -14.05
N MET A 357 14.64 -10.84 -13.55
CA MET A 357 15.20 -9.58 -13.04
C MET A 357 15.32 -8.52 -14.14
N LYS A 358 15.81 -8.87 -15.34
CA LYS A 358 15.87 -7.95 -16.49
C LYS A 358 14.48 -7.42 -16.83
N SER A 359 13.49 -8.30 -16.94
CA SER A 359 12.11 -7.90 -17.27
C SER A 359 11.48 -7.03 -16.17
N GLY A 360 11.69 -7.39 -14.89
CA GLY A 360 11.20 -6.61 -13.76
C GLY A 360 11.86 -5.22 -13.69
N ALA A 361 13.17 -5.16 -13.82
CA ALA A 361 13.92 -3.91 -13.83
C ALA A 361 13.48 -2.99 -14.97
N GLN A 362 13.37 -3.52 -16.20
CA GLN A 362 12.89 -2.76 -17.35
C GLN A 362 11.49 -2.17 -17.14
N ALA A 363 10.63 -2.87 -16.42
CA ALA A 363 9.27 -2.41 -16.14
C ALA A 363 9.22 -1.27 -15.11
N VAL A 364 10.16 -1.23 -14.15
CA VAL A 364 10.03 -0.33 -13.00
C VAL A 364 11.07 0.79 -12.93
N ASP A 365 12.25 0.63 -13.53
CA ASP A 365 13.39 1.52 -13.34
C ASP A 365 13.07 2.96 -13.80
N GLN A 366 12.67 3.14 -15.06
CA GLN A 366 12.37 4.46 -15.61
C GLN A 366 11.24 5.16 -14.85
N ALA A 367 10.13 4.45 -14.60
CA ALA A 367 8.96 5.05 -13.99
C ALA A 367 9.16 5.40 -12.51
N THR A 368 9.93 4.59 -11.77
CA THR A 368 10.33 4.90 -10.40
C THR A 368 11.19 6.17 -10.35
N ALA A 369 12.20 6.25 -11.22
CA ALA A 369 13.05 7.43 -11.31
C ALA A 369 12.26 8.68 -11.75
N ALA A 370 11.33 8.51 -12.70
CA ALA A 370 10.45 9.59 -13.15
C ALA A 370 9.60 10.15 -12.01
N LEU A 371 9.00 9.26 -11.19
CA LEU A 371 8.20 9.66 -10.03
C LEU A 371 9.00 10.53 -9.06
N ILE A 372 10.22 10.11 -8.71
CA ILE A 372 11.10 10.88 -7.81
C ILE A 372 11.47 12.23 -8.44
N LYS A 373 11.86 12.24 -9.72
CA LYS A 373 12.21 13.48 -10.44
C LYS A 373 11.04 14.46 -10.55
N ASP A 374 9.85 13.96 -10.90
CA ASP A 374 8.65 14.78 -11.08
C ASP A 374 8.20 15.38 -9.74
N LEU A 375 8.18 14.58 -8.66
CA LEU A 375 7.89 15.09 -7.31
C LEU A 375 8.92 16.14 -6.86
N LYS A 376 10.21 15.94 -7.18
CA LYS A 376 11.26 16.93 -6.88
C LYS A 376 11.05 18.23 -7.65
N GLN A 377 10.78 18.16 -8.96
CA GLN A 377 10.52 19.32 -9.81
C GLN A 377 9.29 20.12 -9.35
N ARG A 378 8.30 19.46 -8.78
CA ARG A 378 7.09 20.08 -8.22
C ARG A 378 7.26 20.60 -6.79
N GLY A 379 8.43 20.43 -6.18
CA GLY A 379 8.66 20.80 -4.78
C GLY A 379 7.89 19.91 -3.79
N MET A 380 7.50 18.72 -4.19
CA MET A 380 6.70 17.78 -3.39
C MET A 380 7.53 16.65 -2.77
N LEU A 381 8.77 16.43 -3.24
CA LEU A 381 9.59 15.32 -2.75
C LEU A 381 9.93 15.48 -1.27
N ASP A 382 10.19 16.71 -0.82
CA ASP A 382 10.58 16.99 0.56
C ASP A 382 9.50 16.59 1.57
N ASP A 383 8.22 16.60 1.18
CA ASP A 383 7.09 16.22 2.03
C ASP A 383 6.39 14.91 1.59
N THR A 384 7.00 14.17 0.64
CA THR A 384 6.52 12.88 0.16
C THR A 384 7.57 11.80 0.40
N LEU A 385 7.27 10.88 1.30
CA LEU A 385 8.12 9.72 1.56
C LEU A 385 7.87 8.64 0.51
N ILE A 386 8.88 8.30 -0.28
CA ILE A 386 8.86 7.16 -1.18
C ILE A 386 9.58 6.00 -0.51
N LEU A 387 8.95 4.84 -0.48
CA LEU A 387 9.54 3.56 -0.07
C LEU A 387 9.48 2.61 -1.26
N TRP A 388 10.59 2.00 -1.62
CA TRP A 388 10.70 0.96 -2.65
C TRP A 388 11.29 -0.31 -2.04
N GLY A 389 10.65 -1.45 -2.25
CA GLY A 389 11.15 -2.74 -1.78
C GLY A 389 10.11 -3.83 -1.83
N GLY A 390 10.52 -5.05 -1.45
CA GLY A 390 9.66 -6.22 -1.34
C GLY A 390 9.39 -6.61 0.11
N GLU A 391 8.81 -7.78 0.28
CA GLU A 391 8.43 -8.33 1.58
C GLU A 391 9.56 -9.09 2.28
N PHE A 392 10.57 -9.54 1.53
CA PHE A 392 11.82 -10.18 1.99
C PHE A 392 12.88 -10.17 0.88
N GLY A 393 14.03 -10.79 1.11
CA GLY A 393 15.13 -10.91 0.15
C GLY A 393 15.27 -12.30 -0.44
N ARG A 394 16.44 -12.52 -1.05
CA ARG A 394 16.80 -13.79 -1.68
C ARG A 394 18.10 -14.36 -1.11
N THR A 395 18.21 -15.69 -1.12
CA THR A 395 19.41 -16.37 -0.60
C THR A 395 20.64 -16.08 -1.47
N PRO A 396 21.84 -16.00 -0.86
CA PRO A 396 23.11 -16.01 -1.60
C PRO A 396 23.39 -17.37 -2.24
N MET A 397 22.56 -18.39 -1.98
CA MET A 397 22.62 -19.70 -2.61
C MET A 397 21.67 -19.79 -3.79
N GLY A 398 22.02 -20.63 -4.76
CA GLY A 398 21.16 -20.95 -5.91
C GLY A 398 20.08 -21.95 -5.56
N GLN A 399 18.92 -21.75 -6.16
CA GLN A 399 17.84 -22.74 -6.27
C GLN A 399 17.52 -22.92 -7.73
N GLY A 400 17.94 -24.04 -8.32
CA GLY A 400 17.89 -24.20 -9.77
C GLY A 400 18.60 -23.04 -10.49
N THR A 401 17.89 -22.35 -11.39
CA THR A 401 18.38 -21.14 -12.08
C THR A 401 17.96 -19.85 -11.37
N GLY A 402 17.45 -19.91 -10.15
CA GLY A 402 17.01 -18.79 -9.34
C GLY A 402 17.64 -18.74 -7.95
N ARG A 403 16.93 -18.12 -7.02
CA ARG A 403 17.27 -18.00 -5.60
C ARG A 403 16.05 -18.28 -4.73
N ASP A 404 16.25 -18.88 -3.57
CA ASP A 404 15.20 -19.12 -2.59
C ASP A 404 14.89 -17.86 -1.76
N HIS A 405 13.80 -17.90 -0.99
CA HIS A 405 13.42 -16.85 -0.05
C HIS A 405 14.44 -16.67 1.06
N HIS A 406 14.65 -15.43 1.50
CA HIS A 406 15.57 -15.11 2.56
C HIS A 406 15.06 -13.99 3.46
N ILE A 407 15.15 -14.22 4.78
CA ILE A 407 14.60 -13.31 5.79
C ILE A 407 15.67 -12.52 6.55
N LEU A 408 16.93 -12.98 6.52
CA LEU A 408 18.00 -12.44 7.35
C LEU A 408 18.70 -11.23 6.75
N SER A 409 18.45 -10.95 5.46
CA SER A 409 18.92 -9.75 4.79
C SER A 409 18.12 -9.46 3.54
N PHE A 410 17.77 -8.19 3.32
CA PHE A 410 17.27 -7.67 2.05
C PHE A 410 17.48 -6.17 1.97
N SER A 411 17.28 -5.62 0.78
CA SER A 411 17.47 -4.19 0.55
C SER A 411 16.17 -3.50 0.21
N VAL A 412 15.97 -2.31 0.75
CA VAL A 412 14.96 -1.35 0.36
C VAL A 412 15.62 0.00 0.12
N PHE A 413 14.99 0.92 -0.58
CA PHE A 413 15.39 2.31 -0.52
C PHE A 413 14.23 3.23 -0.18
N MET A 414 14.58 4.38 0.39
CA MET A 414 13.67 5.48 0.65
C MET A 414 14.17 6.74 -0.06
N ALA A 415 13.24 7.66 -0.38
CA ALA A 415 13.57 8.96 -0.94
C ALA A 415 12.57 10.02 -0.48
N GLY A 416 13.02 11.25 -0.29
CA GLY A 416 12.19 12.36 0.14
C GLY A 416 11.63 12.24 1.56
N GLY A 417 10.62 13.03 1.89
CA GLY A 417 9.89 12.95 3.16
C GLY A 417 10.75 13.07 4.42
N GLY A 418 11.89 13.77 4.36
CA GLY A 418 12.78 13.96 5.49
C GLY A 418 13.76 12.83 5.74
N VAL A 419 13.98 11.91 4.78
CA VAL A 419 15.08 10.95 4.81
C VAL A 419 16.37 11.61 4.36
N LYS A 420 17.52 11.21 4.94
CA LYS A 420 18.84 11.66 4.47
C LYS A 420 19.10 11.16 3.06
N PRO A 421 19.31 12.05 2.09
CA PRO A 421 19.61 11.65 0.72
C PRO A 421 21.09 11.25 0.58
N GLY A 422 21.38 10.42 -0.43
CA GLY A 422 22.75 10.04 -0.80
C GLY A 422 23.46 9.17 0.22
N ILE A 423 22.77 8.29 0.93
CA ILE A 423 23.41 7.42 1.92
C ILE A 423 23.06 5.94 1.69
N THR A 424 23.98 5.09 2.15
CA THR A 424 23.72 3.67 2.37
C THR A 424 23.71 3.41 3.88
N HIS A 425 22.62 2.86 4.40
CA HIS A 425 22.46 2.50 5.81
C HIS A 425 22.56 1.00 6.00
N GLY A 426 23.39 0.61 6.98
CA GLY A 426 23.60 -0.78 7.33
C GLY A 426 24.43 -1.55 6.30
N ALA A 427 24.83 -2.75 6.69
CA ALA A 427 25.57 -3.67 5.85
C ALA A 427 25.20 -5.13 6.17
N THR A 428 25.38 -5.97 5.16
CA THR A 428 25.35 -7.42 5.28
C THR A 428 26.76 -7.98 5.36
N ASP A 429 26.89 -9.25 5.77
CA ASP A 429 28.17 -9.96 5.76
C ASP A 429 28.75 -10.08 4.34
N GLU A 430 29.96 -10.65 4.23
CA GLU A 430 30.69 -10.76 2.97
C GLU A 430 29.98 -11.59 1.91
N LEU A 431 29.09 -12.48 2.31
CA LEU A 431 28.27 -13.30 1.42
C LEU A 431 26.84 -12.76 1.26
N GLY A 432 26.46 -11.72 2.02
CA GLY A 432 25.10 -11.17 2.02
C GLY A 432 24.09 -12.09 2.67
N TYR A 433 24.51 -13.02 3.53
CA TYR A 433 23.63 -13.96 4.20
C TYR A 433 22.89 -13.30 5.38
N ARG A 434 23.59 -12.44 6.14
CA ARG A 434 22.99 -11.75 7.31
C ARG A 434 23.23 -10.26 7.25
N ALA A 435 22.27 -9.50 7.70
CA ALA A 435 22.51 -8.13 8.12
C ALA A 435 23.38 -8.14 9.40
N VAL A 436 24.51 -7.41 9.38
CA VAL A 436 25.48 -7.42 10.47
C VAL A 436 25.78 -6.05 11.06
N GLN A 437 25.41 -4.98 10.36
CA GLN A 437 25.60 -3.61 10.84
C GLN A 437 24.31 -2.82 10.68
N ASN A 438 23.92 -2.09 11.74
CA ASN A 438 22.71 -1.25 11.75
C ASN A 438 21.50 -2.02 11.19
N VAL A 439 21.24 -3.16 11.80
CA VAL A 439 20.14 -4.06 11.38
C VAL A 439 18.82 -3.36 11.55
N VAL A 440 17.97 -3.44 10.54
CA VAL A 440 16.63 -2.82 10.50
C VAL A 440 15.58 -3.89 10.32
N ASN A 441 14.66 -4.03 11.26
CA ASN A 441 13.51 -4.89 11.09
C ASN A 441 12.28 -4.11 10.56
N VAL A 442 11.23 -4.84 10.19
CA VAL A 442 10.01 -4.22 9.63
C VAL A 442 9.36 -3.25 10.63
N HIS A 443 9.42 -3.52 11.94
CA HIS A 443 8.87 -2.61 12.94
C HIS A 443 9.67 -1.31 13.06
N ASP A 444 11.00 -1.36 12.87
CA ASP A 444 11.86 -0.16 12.87
C ASP A 444 11.56 0.72 11.65
N LEU A 445 11.35 0.09 10.50
CA LEU A 445 10.89 0.79 9.29
C LEU A 445 9.55 1.50 9.54
N HIS A 446 8.58 0.81 10.17
CA HIS A 446 7.30 1.39 10.53
C HIS A 446 7.42 2.52 11.55
N ALA A 447 8.22 2.33 12.60
CA ALA A 447 8.48 3.37 13.61
C ALA A 447 9.08 4.62 12.99
N THR A 448 10.05 4.44 12.08
CA THR A 448 10.72 5.54 11.38
C THR A 448 9.77 6.26 10.42
N MET A 449 8.97 5.51 9.64
CA MET A 449 7.95 6.09 8.78
C MET A 449 6.95 6.93 9.60
N LEU A 450 6.45 6.42 10.73
CA LEU A 450 5.55 7.14 11.61
C LEU A 450 6.21 8.40 12.17
N ALA A 451 7.48 8.33 12.61
CA ALA A 451 8.23 9.46 13.10
C ALA A 451 8.40 10.56 12.05
N LEU A 452 8.74 10.22 10.80
CA LEU A 452 8.81 11.16 9.69
C LEU A 452 7.45 11.83 9.41
N MET A 453 6.34 11.12 9.63
CA MET A 453 4.97 11.65 9.55
C MET A 453 4.54 12.45 10.79
N GLY A 454 5.43 12.66 11.75
CA GLY A 454 5.15 13.40 12.99
C GLY A 454 4.44 12.59 14.08
N ILE A 455 4.44 11.27 13.97
CA ILE A 455 3.76 10.36 14.90
C ILE A 455 4.77 9.63 15.78
N ASP A 456 4.65 9.75 17.09
CA ASP A 456 5.28 8.83 18.02
C ASP A 456 4.51 7.50 18.01
N HIS A 457 5.16 6.45 17.54
CA HIS A 457 4.55 5.13 17.35
C HIS A 457 4.11 4.47 18.66
N HIS A 458 4.65 4.90 19.80
CA HIS A 458 4.22 4.44 21.12
C HIS A 458 2.91 5.08 21.57
N ARG A 459 2.59 6.29 21.08
CA ARG A 459 1.44 7.09 21.49
C ARG A 459 0.21 6.91 20.60
N LEU A 460 0.40 6.44 19.33
CA LEU A 460 -0.71 6.15 18.44
C LEU A 460 -1.21 4.72 18.66
N SER A 461 -2.30 4.57 19.38
CA SER A 461 -2.93 3.28 19.66
C SER A 461 -4.44 3.32 19.50
N THR A 462 -5.04 2.14 19.45
CA THR A 462 -6.49 1.95 19.58
C THR A 462 -6.77 0.82 20.55
N LYS A 463 -7.88 0.93 21.30
CA LYS A 463 -8.28 -0.15 22.22
C LYS A 463 -9.05 -1.24 21.49
N PHE A 464 -8.60 -2.47 21.63
CA PHE A 464 -9.29 -3.65 21.12
C PHE A 464 -9.24 -4.76 22.17
N GLN A 465 -10.41 -5.23 22.62
CA GLN A 465 -10.55 -6.27 23.65
C GLN A 465 -9.71 -5.97 24.92
N GLY A 466 -9.67 -4.71 25.33
CA GLY A 466 -8.94 -4.27 26.52
C GLY A 466 -7.45 -4.00 26.31
N LEU A 467 -6.87 -4.32 25.14
CA LEU A 467 -5.46 -4.12 24.81
C LEU A 467 -5.27 -2.85 23.98
N ASP A 468 -4.18 -2.14 24.20
CA ASP A 468 -3.73 -1.06 23.32
C ASP A 468 -2.98 -1.65 22.13
N VAL A 469 -3.65 -1.61 20.96
CA VAL A 469 -3.08 -2.07 19.69
C VAL A 469 -2.35 -0.93 19.01
N ARG A 470 -1.15 -1.20 18.48
CA ARG A 470 -0.28 -0.28 17.73
C ARG A 470 0.26 -0.97 16.47
N LEU A 471 0.68 -0.18 15.48
CA LEU A 471 1.31 -0.71 14.25
C LEU A 471 2.57 -1.53 14.57
N THR A 472 3.42 -1.00 15.44
CA THR A 472 4.69 -1.61 15.83
C THR A 472 4.56 -2.63 16.98
N GLY A 473 3.36 -2.85 17.51
CA GLY A 473 3.15 -3.74 18.65
C GLY A 473 3.95 -3.27 19.88
N ILE A 474 4.86 -4.11 20.35
CA ILE A 474 5.79 -3.84 21.45
C ILE A 474 7.23 -3.61 20.97
N ALA A 475 7.46 -3.69 19.66
CA ALA A 475 8.76 -3.60 19.01
C ALA A 475 8.90 -2.26 18.23
N GLY A 476 10.02 -2.13 17.54
CA GLY A 476 10.30 -1.02 16.64
C GLY A 476 11.03 0.12 17.33
N GLU A 477 12.11 0.52 16.70
CA GLU A 477 12.91 1.68 17.08
C GLU A 477 13.03 2.61 15.88
N VAL A 478 12.89 3.91 16.15
CA VAL A 478 13.16 4.92 15.13
C VAL A 478 14.64 4.88 14.75
N ILE A 479 14.96 4.96 13.47
CA ILE A 479 16.33 4.91 12.95
C ILE A 479 16.85 6.34 12.71
N PRO A 480 17.50 6.98 13.69
CA PRO A 480 17.94 8.39 13.53
C PRO A 480 19.00 8.54 12.41
N GLY A 481 19.73 7.47 12.13
CA GLY A 481 20.78 7.45 11.10
C GLY A 481 20.30 7.77 9.69
N ILE A 482 19.00 7.52 9.39
CA ILE A 482 18.40 7.79 8.07
C ILE A 482 17.51 9.02 8.04
N MET A 483 17.27 9.69 9.14
CA MET A 483 16.43 10.90 9.21
C MET A 483 17.28 12.16 9.02
N ALA A 484 16.79 13.13 8.21
CA ALA A 484 17.43 14.41 7.94
C ALA A 484 17.09 15.48 9.01
#